data_b4c8f8652e7919786ef196c41b008cd8
#
_entry.id   b4c8f8652e7919786ef196c41b008cd8
#
_cell.length_a   1.000
_cell.length_b   1.000
_cell.length_c   1.000
_cell.angle_alpha   90.00
_cell.angle_beta   90.00
_cell.angle_gamma   90.00
#
_symmetry.space_group_name_H-M   'P 1'
#
loop_
_entity.id
_entity.type
_entity.pdbx_description
1 polymer ?
#
loop_
_entity_poly.entity_id
_entity_poly.type
_entity_poly.pdbx_seq_one_letter_code
_entity_poly.pdbx_strand_id
1 'polypeptide(L)'
;MIVLDASAAVQALLNDGQARVLVAAESLHAPHLVDAEVLSALRRLVGAGTLTADDGARCVNTWSRIGLIRYAAGPLLERIWELRQTISAYEAMYVALAEQLGCALVTADARLSGAPGLRCAVTTLP
;
A
#
# COMPACT_ATOMS: atom_id res chain seq x y z
N MET A 1 14.40 1.09 0.75
CA MET A 1 13.43 0.11 0.17
C MET A 1 12.29 -0.10 1.14
N ILE A 2 11.08 0.09 0.68
CA ILE A 2 9.86 -0.18 1.45
C ILE A 2 8.82 -0.86 0.56
N VAL A 3 7.92 -1.63 1.17
CA VAL A 3 6.67 -2.03 0.55
C VAL A 3 5.62 -1.01 0.96
N LEU A 4 4.94 -0.44 -0.02
CA LEU A 4 3.92 0.59 0.17
C LEU A 4 2.54 -0.01 -0.06
N ASP A 5 1.66 0.03 0.94
CA ASP A 5 0.29 -0.40 0.72
C ASP A 5 -0.57 0.73 0.12
N ALA A 6 -1.77 0.38 -0.30
CA ALA A 6 -2.65 1.35 -0.97
C ALA A 6 -3.06 2.50 -0.05
N SER A 7 -3.24 2.26 1.25
CA SER A 7 -3.62 3.32 2.19
C SER A 7 -2.54 4.38 2.32
N ALA A 8 -1.28 3.95 2.41
CA ALA A 8 -0.13 4.85 2.45
C ALA A 8 0.06 5.59 1.12
N ALA A 9 -0.13 4.89 0.00
CA ALA A 9 -0.05 5.48 -1.34
C ALA A 9 -1.09 6.59 -1.53
N VAL A 10 -2.33 6.34 -1.16
CA VAL A 10 -3.41 7.35 -1.24
C VAL A 10 -3.12 8.54 -0.34
N GLN A 11 -2.63 8.30 0.87
CA GLN A 11 -2.24 9.38 1.77
C GLN A 11 -1.15 10.26 1.15
N ALA A 12 -0.14 9.65 0.51
CA ALA A 12 0.92 10.39 -0.18
C ALA A 12 0.39 11.21 -1.37
N LEU A 13 -0.61 10.70 -2.08
CA LEU A 13 -1.23 11.41 -3.20
C LEU A 13 -2.05 12.62 -2.75
N LEU A 14 -2.75 12.50 -1.62
CA LEU A 14 -3.72 13.51 -1.16
C LEU A 14 -3.12 14.55 -0.23
N ASN A 15 -2.08 14.21 0.54
CA ASN A 15 -1.57 15.06 1.61
C ASN A 15 -0.08 15.32 1.46
N ASP A 16 0.32 16.54 1.75
CA ASP A 16 1.72 16.92 1.87
C ASP A 16 2.18 16.65 3.31
N GLY A 17 2.79 15.48 3.52
CA GLY A 17 3.21 15.02 4.84
C GLY A 17 4.21 13.88 4.77
N GLN A 18 4.31 13.11 5.86
CA GLN A 18 5.31 12.05 6.00
C GLN A 18 5.22 10.98 4.91
N ALA A 19 4.02 10.60 4.50
CA ALA A 19 3.83 9.62 3.41
C ALA A 19 4.51 10.09 2.12
N ARG A 20 4.33 11.34 1.77
CA ARG A 20 4.93 11.93 0.56
C ARG A 20 6.44 12.01 0.66
N VAL A 21 6.97 12.33 1.85
CA VAL A 21 8.42 12.34 2.10
C VAL A 21 9.00 10.95 1.90
N LEU A 22 8.37 9.90 2.43
CA LEU A 22 8.83 8.53 2.26
C LEU A 22 8.77 8.07 0.80
N VAL A 23 7.69 8.38 0.09
CA VAL A 23 7.55 8.04 -1.33
C VAL A 23 8.65 8.69 -2.18
N ALA A 24 9.04 9.91 -1.85
CA ALA A 24 10.11 10.62 -2.56
C ALA A 24 11.52 10.08 -2.24
N ALA A 25 11.71 9.55 -1.03
CA ALA A 25 13.04 9.18 -0.52
C ALA A 25 13.39 7.71 -0.73
N GLU A 26 12.39 6.82 -0.81
CA GLU A 26 12.59 5.38 -0.79
C GLU A 26 12.40 4.73 -2.17
N SER A 27 13.03 3.59 -2.40
CA SER A 27 12.62 2.72 -3.51
C SER A 27 11.33 2.00 -3.13
N LEU A 28 10.34 2.07 -4.01
CA LEU A 28 8.97 1.64 -3.73
C LEU A 28 8.67 0.30 -4.37
N HIS A 29 8.08 -0.59 -3.60
CA HIS A 29 7.72 -1.94 -4.00
C HIS A 29 6.29 -2.25 -3.56
N ALA A 30 5.53 -2.95 -4.38
CA ALA A 30 4.18 -3.38 -4.04
C ALA A 30 3.73 -4.56 -4.91
N PRO A 31 2.75 -5.35 -4.47
CA PRO A 31 2.12 -6.33 -5.35
C PRO A 31 1.31 -5.62 -6.44
N HIS A 32 1.04 -6.31 -7.56
CA HIS A 32 0.20 -5.76 -8.63
C HIS A 32 -1.17 -5.28 -8.15
N LEU A 33 -1.68 -5.87 -7.08
CA LEU A 33 -2.94 -5.48 -6.44
C LEU A 33 -3.01 -3.98 -6.10
N VAL A 34 -1.88 -3.34 -5.83
CA VAL A 34 -1.82 -1.96 -5.37
C VAL A 34 -2.54 -0.99 -6.32
N ASP A 35 -2.42 -1.19 -7.62
CA ASP A 35 -3.04 -0.30 -8.59
C ASP A 35 -4.57 -0.30 -8.46
N ALA A 36 -5.15 -1.50 -8.38
CA ALA A 36 -6.60 -1.64 -8.22
C ALA A 36 -7.08 -1.04 -6.90
N GLU A 37 -6.33 -1.23 -5.83
CA GLU A 37 -6.71 -0.72 -4.51
C GLU A 37 -6.58 0.80 -4.44
N VAL A 38 -5.54 1.39 -5.01
CA VAL A 38 -5.39 2.86 -5.07
C VAL A 38 -6.54 3.47 -5.87
N LEU A 39 -6.84 2.94 -7.06
CA LEU A 39 -7.92 3.46 -7.88
C LEU A 39 -9.29 3.25 -7.21
N SER A 40 -9.49 2.15 -6.53
CA SER A 40 -10.72 1.88 -5.78
C SER A 40 -10.92 2.89 -4.65
N ALA A 41 -9.85 3.24 -3.92
CA ALA A 41 -9.90 4.24 -2.86
C ALA A 41 -10.22 5.64 -3.43
N LEU A 42 -9.56 6.03 -4.52
CA LEU A 42 -9.84 7.32 -5.18
C LEU A 42 -11.28 7.37 -5.70
N ARG A 43 -11.76 6.28 -6.28
CA ARG A 43 -13.16 6.17 -6.75
C ARG A 43 -14.15 6.40 -5.61
N ARG A 44 -13.92 5.81 -4.45
CA ARG A 44 -14.80 6.00 -3.27
C ARG A 44 -14.80 7.46 -2.80
N LEU A 45 -13.63 8.10 -2.77
CA LEU A 45 -13.52 9.50 -2.34
C LEU A 45 -14.24 10.46 -3.30
N VAL A 46 -14.13 10.23 -4.60
CA VAL A 46 -14.86 11.01 -5.60
C VAL A 46 -16.36 10.77 -5.47
N GLY A 47 -16.77 9.52 -5.33
CA GLY A 47 -18.20 9.16 -5.18
C GLY A 47 -18.84 9.74 -3.91
N ALA A 48 -18.06 9.89 -2.84
CA ALA A 48 -18.53 10.50 -1.58
C ALA A 48 -18.49 12.03 -1.59
N GLY A 49 -17.98 12.66 -2.66
CA GLY A 49 -17.83 14.10 -2.74
C GLY A 49 -16.66 14.68 -1.93
N THR A 50 -15.81 13.82 -1.35
CA THR A 50 -14.62 14.24 -0.59
C THR A 50 -13.53 14.76 -1.53
N LEU A 51 -13.47 14.23 -2.74
CA LEU A 51 -12.51 14.59 -3.76
C LEU A 51 -13.27 14.91 -5.04
N THR A 52 -12.86 15.96 -5.77
CA THR A 52 -13.47 16.25 -7.06
C THR A 52 -13.00 15.24 -8.11
N ALA A 53 -13.79 15.03 -9.16
CA ALA A 53 -13.41 14.15 -10.26
C ALA A 53 -12.10 14.60 -10.93
N ASP A 54 -11.88 15.90 -11.06
CA ASP A 54 -10.65 16.46 -11.63
C ASP A 54 -9.44 16.19 -10.73
N ASP A 55 -9.58 16.33 -9.43
CA ASP A 55 -8.51 16.00 -8.48
C ASP A 55 -8.23 14.51 -8.46
N GLY A 56 -9.26 13.68 -8.55
CA GLY A 56 -9.10 12.23 -8.69
C GLY A 56 -8.31 11.86 -9.94
N ALA A 57 -8.62 12.46 -11.06
CA ALA A 57 -7.90 12.24 -12.33
C ALA A 57 -6.42 12.67 -12.22
N ARG A 58 -6.15 13.79 -11.54
CA ARG A 58 -4.77 14.22 -11.28
C ARG A 58 -4.01 13.24 -10.40
N CYS A 59 -4.66 12.69 -9.39
CA CYS A 59 -4.06 11.65 -8.53
C CYS A 59 -3.70 10.41 -9.34
N VAL A 60 -4.59 9.95 -10.22
CA VAL A 60 -4.31 8.79 -11.10
C VAL A 60 -3.12 9.08 -12.01
N ASN A 61 -3.06 10.26 -12.60
CA ASN A 61 -1.94 10.65 -13.45
C ASN A 61 -0.62 10.68 -12.68
N THR A 62 -0.62 11.24 -11.48
CA THR A 62 0.56 11.25 -10.59
C THR A 62 0.97 9.82 -10.23
N TRP A 63 0.01 8.98 -9.84
CA TRP A 63 0.24 7.58 -9.50
C TRP A 63 0.90 6.82 -10.66
N SER A 64 0.45 7.04 -11.88
CA SER A 64 0.99 6.39 -13.08
C SER A 64 2.46 6.72 -13.35
N ARG A 65 2.96 7.82 -12.77
CA ARG A 65 4.34 8.30 -12.95
C ARG A 65 5.26 7.97 -11.79
N ILE A 66 4.73 7.45 -10.69
CA ILE A 66 5.55 7.05 -9.55
C ILE A 66 6.36 5.81 -9.94
N GLY A 67 7.67 5.88 -9.70
CA GLY A 67 8.58 4.77 -9.93
C GLY A 67 8.37 3.67 -8.89
N LEU A 68 7.51 2.71 -9.20
CA LEU A 68 7.14 1.61 -8.32
C LEU A 68 7.43 0.28 -9.01
N ILE A 69 8.10 -0.63 -8.30
CA ILE A 69 8.30 -2.00 -8.77
C ILE A 69 7.13 -2.86 -8.30
N ARG A 70 6.45 -3.49 -9.24
CA ARG A 70 5.28 -4.33 -8.99
C ARG A 70 5.65 -5.81 -9.04
N TYR A 71 5.03 -6.60 -8.17
CA TYR A 71 5.34 -8.02 -8.02
C TYR A 71 4.09 -8.88 -8.19
N ALA A 72 4.26 -10.04 -8.83
CA ALA A 72 3.21 -11.04 -8.94
C ALA A 72 2.97 -11.74 -7.60
N ALA A 73 1.71 -12.12 -7.36
CA ALA A 73 1.32 -12.81 -6.12
C ALA A 73 1.77 -14.28 -6.07
N GLY A 74 2.02 -14.92 -7.22
CA GLY A 74 2.30 -16.36 -7.29
C GLY A 74 3.32 -16.86 -6.27
N PRO A 75 4.52 -16.26 -6.18
CA PRO A 75 5.54 -16.69 -5.21
C PRO A 75 5.16 -16.46 -3.74
N LEU A 76 4.09 -15.69 -3.47
CA LEU A 76 3.67 -15.31 -2.13
C LEU A 76 2.49 -16.13 -1.61
N LEU A 77 1.87 -16.97 -2.43
CA LEU A 77 0.59 -17.62 -2.12
C LEU A 77 0.64 -18.47 -0.86
N GLU A 78 1.71 -19.22 -0.64
CA GLU A 78 1.85 -20.06 0.54
C GLU A 78 1.84 -19.23 1.82
N ARG A 79 2.64 -18.14 1.85
CA ARG A 79 2.71 -17.27 3.02
C ARG A 79 1.40 -16.50 3.24
N ILE A 80 0.75 -16.05 2.17
CA ILE A 80 -0.57 -15.41 2.25
C ILE A 80 -1.57 -16.35 2.92
N TRP A 81 -1.58 -17.61 2.53
CA TRP A 81 -2.48 -18.62 3.10
C TRP A 81 -2.18 -18.90 4.57
N GLU A 82 -0.91 -18.95 4.97
CA GLU A 82 -0.52 -19.09 6.38
C GLU A 82 -1.08 -17.96 7.26
N LEU A 83 -1.21 -16.76 6.71
CA LEU A 83 -1.70 -15.57 7.44
C LEU A 83 -3.24 -15.45 7.46
N ARG A 84 -3.98 -16.36 6.85
CA ARG A 84 -5.43 -16.25 6.61
C ARG A 84 -6.29 -16.04 7.86
N GLN A 85 -5.86 -16.53 9.01
CA GLN A 85 -6.61 -16.38 10.26
C GLN A 85 -6.29 -15.07 11.00
N THR A 86 -5.26 -14.37 10.56
CA THR A 86 -4.75 -13.16 11.20
C THR A 86 -5.19 -11.90 10.47
N ILE A 87 -5.04 -11.89 9.15
CA ILE A 87 -5.31 -10.74 8.28
C ILE A 87 -5.96 -11.21 6.99
N SER A 88 -6.56 -10.29 6.25
CA SER A 88 -7.16 -10.59 4.95
C SER A 88 -6.10 -11.01 3.92
N ALA A 89 -6.52 -11.71 2.86
CA ALA A 89 -5.62 -12.07 1.77
C ALA A 89 -5.01 -10.82 1.11
N TYR A 90 -5.76 -9.73 1.02
CA TYR A 90 -5.28 -8.46 0.47
C TYR A 90 -4.14 -7.87 1.32
N GLU A 91 -4.33 -7.79 2.62
CA GLU A 91 -3.31 -7.32 3.56
C GLU A 91 -2.09 -8.26 3.60
N ALA A 92 -2.35 -9.57 3.61
CA ALA A 92 -1.30 -10.59 3.63
C ALA A 92 -0.39 -10.52 2.40
N MET A 93 -0.90 -10.06 1.27
CA MET A 93 -0.12 -9.91 0.04
C MET A 93 1.01 -8.89 0.22
N TYR A 94 0.73 -7.77 0.86
CA TYR A 94 1.74 -6.76 1.18
C TYR A 94 2.72 -7.24 2.24
N VAL A 95 2.21 -7.88 3.29
CA VAL A 95 3.05 -8.44 4.37
C VAL A 95 4.01 -9.49 3.82
N ALA A 96 3.51 -10.45 3.05
CA ALA A 96 4.34 -11.50 2.47
C ALA A 96 5.42 -10.93 1.55
N LEU A 97 5.10 -9.91 0.77
CA LEU A 97 6.08 -9.24 -0.09
C LEU A 97 7.17 -8.55 0.75
N ALA A 98 6.79 -7.80 1.78
CA ALA A 98 7.75 -7.13 2.66
C ALA A 98 8.68 -8.13 3.36
N GLU A 99 8.14 -9.26 3.81
CA GLU A 99 8.93 -10.34 4.41
C GLU A 99 9.92 -10.92 3.41
N GLN A 100 9.48 -11.19 2.18
CA GLN A 100 10.34 -11.75 1.14
C GLN A 100 11.45 -10.78 0.73
N LEU A 101 11.17 -9.49 0.66
CA LEU A 101 12.16 -8.47 0.32
C LEU A 101 13.04 -8.06 1.51
N GLY A 102 12.68 -8.46 2.72
CA GLY A 102 13.42 -8.09 3.92
C GLY A 102 13.36 -6.60 4.23
N CYS A 103 12.22 -5.96 4.00
CA CYS A 103 12.05 -4.53 4.24
C CYS A 103 10.76 -4.24 5.02
N ALA A 104 10.58 -2.98 5.43
CA ALA A 104 9.40 -2.55 6.15
C ALA A 104 8.19 -2.43 5.22
N LEU A 105 7.02 -2.72 5.77
CA LEU A 105 5.72 -2.38 5.19
C LEU A 105 5.28 -1.02 5.73
N VAL A 106 4.95 -0.10 4.85
CA VAL A 106 4.42 1.22 5.21
C VAL A 106 2.92 1.25 4.92
N THR A 107 2.14 1.56 5.94
CA THR A 107 0.67 1.56 5.90
C THR A 107 0.11 2.76 6.67
N ALA A 108 -1.09 3.18 6.34
CA ALA A 108 -1.87 4.12 7.15
C ALA A 108 -2.84 3.41 8.10
N ASP A 109 -2.89 2.08 8.07
CA ASP A 109 -3.76 1.28 8.93
C ASP A 109 -3.01 0.79 10.19
N ALA A 110 -3.30 1.43 11.33
CA ALA A 110 -2.65 1.12 12.60
C ALA A 110 -2.92 -0.31 13.10
N ARG A 111 -4.02 -0.94 12.66
CA ARG A 111 -4.37 -2.31 13.08
C ARG A 111 -3.33 -3.32 12.61
N LEU A 112 -2.68 -3.06 11.49
CA LEU A 112 -1.74 -3.99 10.89
C LEU A 112 -0.47 -4.14 11.74
N SER A 113 -0.02 -3.08 12.40
CA SER A 113 1.18 -3.12 13.25
C SER A 113 1.02 -4.01 14.48
N GLY A 114 -0.22 -4.24 14.94
CA GLY A 114 -0.53 -5.11 16.07
C GLY A 114 -0.88 -6.54 15.69
N ALA A 115 -0.91 -6.88 14.41
CA ALA A 115 -1.29 -8.22 13.97
C ALA A 115 -0.22 -9.25 14.36
N PRO A 116 -0.62 -10.40 14.95
CA PRO A 116 0.33 -11.42 15.38
C PRO A 116 0.91 -12.19 14.17
N GLY A 117 2.13 -12.71 14.34
CA GLY A 117 2.74 -13.62 13.37
C GLY A 117 3.41 -12.95 12.17
N LEU A 118 3.43 -11.62 12.10
CA LEU A 118 4.13 -10.91 11.04
C LEU A 118 5.65 -10.97 11.28
N ARG A 119 6.42 -11.15 10.20
CA ARG A 119 7.89 -11.26 10.21
C ARG A 119 8.57 -10.05 9.59
N CYS A 120 7.80 -9.02 9.22
CA CYS A 120 8.35 -7.75 8.73
C CYS A 120 8.06 -6.64 9.74
N ALA A 121 8.86 -5.58 9.72
CA ALA A 121 8.55 -4.34 10.41
C ALA A 121 7.35 -3.66 9.73
N VAL A 122 6.47 -3.07 10.51
CA VAL A 122 5.34 -2.29 10.01
C VAL A 122 5.49 -0.86 10.50
N THR A 123 5.60 0.08 9.56
CA THR A 123 5.61 1.52 9.84
C THR A 123 4.20 2.06 9.58
N THR A 124 3.56 2.53 10.64
CA THR A 124 2.23 3.15 10.55
C THR A 124 2.38 4.66 10.40
N LEU A 125 1.77 5.19 9.35
CA LEU A 125 1.72 6.64 9.13
C LEU A 125 0.68 7.29 10.04
N PRO A 126 0.92 8.52 10.51
CA PRO A 126 -0.05 9.26 11.31
C PRO A 126 -1.32 9.66 10.55
#